data_f5af6d89209e7ab6de8e0a9a163f8d36
#
_entry.id   f5af6d89209e7ab6de8e0a9a163f8d36
#
_cell.length_a   1.000
_cell.length_b   1.000
_cell.length_c   1.000
_cell.angle_alpha   90.00
_cell.angle_beta   90.00
_cell.angle_gamma   90.00
#
_symmetry.space_group_name_H-M   'P 1'
#
loop_
_entity.id
_entity.type
_entity.pdbx_description
1 polymer ?
#
loop_
_entity_poly.entity_id
_entity_poly.type
_entity_poly.pdbx_seq_one_letter_code
_entity_poly.pdbx_strand_id
1 'polypeptide(L)'
;NELLRKIAKGETEYWEELIGMYYEDILRYCIYHAPDKTAAEDAVQETFLKVIRYMPNYRHRGKFRAFLYKVAANTCKDQWRKCAREEWFDTDSEASDGEKKLSEEMIYLETGYAKTEGNINFLRLIRELSKEQREVVYLKYAQELSFREIAEILGIPARTVQSRLRISLKKLRKKEGKPDA
;
A
#
# COMPACT_ATOMS: atom_id res chain seq x y z
N ASN A 1 4.94 7.77 -19.11
CA ASN A 1 4.02 8.91 -19.35
C ASN A 1 3.27 8.80 -20.68
N GLU A 2 3.84 8.15 -21.69
CA GLU A 2 3.21 7.92 -22.98
C GLU A 2 2.09 6.88 -22.88
N LEU A 3 2.32 5.79 -22.16
CA LEU A 3 1.34 4.74 -21.88
C LEU A 3 0.02 5.30 -21.30
N LEU A 4 0.11 6.15 -20.27
CA LEU A 4 -1.06 6.78 -19.66
C LEU A 4 -1.82 7.73 -20.62
N ARG A 5 -1.10 8.37 -21.56
CA ARG A 5 -1.74 9.20 -22.58
C ARG A 5 -2.51 8.37 -23.61
N LYS A 6 -1.98 7.22 -24.02
CA LYS A 6 -2.65 6.29 -24.94
C LYS A 6 -3.92 5.74 -24.30
N ILE A 7 -3.81 5.26 -23.06
CA ILE A 7 -4.96 4.77 -22.29
C ILE A 7 -6.04 5.86 -22.12
N ALA A 8 -5.64 7.09 -21.80
CA ALA A 8 -6.57 8.20 -21.65
C ALA A 8 -7.29 8.59 -22.98
N LYS A 9 -6.72 8.23 -24.14
CA LYS A 9 -7.35 8.37 -25.46
C LYS A 9 -8.27 7.21 -25.82
N GLY A 10 -8.39 6.19 -24.94
CA GLY A 10 -9.25 5.03 -25.16
C GLY A 10 -8.57 3.83 -25.79
N GLU A 11 -7.23 3.84 -25.92
CA GLU A 11 -6.46 2.71 -26.42
C GLU A 11 -6.39 1.63 -25.33
N THR A 12 -7.28 0.64 -25.40
CA THR A 12 -7.50 -0.36 -24.33
C THR A 12 -6.41 -1.45 -24.25
N GLU A 13 -5.66 -1.66 -25.32
CA GLU A 13 -4.59 -2.66 -25.42
C GLU A 13 -3.43 -2.42 -24.43
N TYR A 14 -3.27 -1.17 -23.97
CA TYR A 14 -2.20 -0.79 -23.04
C TYR A 14 -2.53 -1.00 -21.55
N TRP A 15 -3.75 -1.44 -21.23
CA TRP A 15 -4.14 -1.67 -19.83
C TRP A 15 -3.39 -2.85 -19.22
N GLU A 16 -3.16 -3.91 -19.96
CA GLU A 16 -2.42 -5.07 -19.46
C GLU A 16 -1.00 -4.70 -19.06
N GLU A 17 -0.31 -3.90 -19.87
CA GLU A 17 1.03 -3.39 -19.57
C GLU A 17 1.01 -2.52 -18.31
N LEU A 18 0.07 -1.56 -18.22
CA LEU A 18 -0.05 -0.68 -17.05
C LEU A 18 -0.35 -1.45 -15.77
N ILE A 19 -1.28 -2.39 -15.80
CA ILE A 19 -1.62 -3.22 -14.65
C ILE A 19 -0.41 -4.07 -14.25
N GLY A 20 0.26 -4.72 -15.20
CA GLY A 20 1.45 -5.53 -14.94
C GLY A 20 2.59 -4.76 -14.26
N MET A 21 2.76 -3.47 -14.58
CA MET A 21 3.76 -2.61 -13.93
C MET A 21 3.50 -2.36 -12.45
N TYR A 22 2.23 -2.32 -12.01
CA TYR A 22 1.85 -1.90 -10.66
C TYR A 22 1.18 -2.98 -9.83
N TYR A 23 0.79 -4.10 -10.43
CA TYR A 23 -0.02 -5.13 -9.79
C TYR A 23 0.60 -5.64 -8.49
N GLU A 24 1.87 -6.04 -8.53
CA GLU A 24 2.57 -6.59 -7.36
C GLU A 24 2.70 -5.57 -6.23
N ASP A 25 2.99 -4.32 -6.56
CA ASP A 25 3.12 -3.25 -5.57
C ASP A 25 1.79 -2.95 -4.89
N ILE A 26 0.69 -2.93 -5.66
CA ILE A 26 -0.65 -2.69 -5.13
C ILE A 26 -1.16 -3.92 -4.36
N LEU A 27 -0.89 -5.14 -4.83
CA LEU A 27 -1.23 -6.36 -4.10
C LEU A 27 -0.56 -6.38 -2.73
N ARG A 28 0.73 -6.08 -2.67
CA ARG A 28 1.49 -5.98 -1.41
C ARG A 28 0.89 -4.94 -0.47
N TYR A 29 0.53 -3.77 -1.00
CA TYR A 29 -0.14 -2.74 -0.22
C TYR A 29 -1.49 -3.20 0.30
N CYS A 30 -2.31 -3.84 -0.53
CA CYS A 30 -3.62 -4.34 -0.13
C CYS A 30 -3.52 -5.46 0.92
N ILE A 31 -2.59 -6.40 0.77
CA ILE A 31 -2.32 -7.46 1.77
C ILE A 31 -1.97 -6.84 3.13
N TYR A 32 -1.20 -5.76 3.13
CA TYR A 32 -0.85 -5.06 4.38
C TYR A 32 -2.02 -4.32 5.03
N HIS A 33 -3.02 -3.93 4.25
CA HIS A 33 -4.11 -3.05 4.69
C HIS A 33 -5.50 -3.69 4.73
N ALA A 34 -5.71 -4.85 4.13
CA ALA A 34 -6.98 -5.56 4.16
C ALA A 34 -7.11 -6.43 5.43
N PRO A 35 -8.34 -6.83 5.81
CA PRO A 35 -8.55 -7.70 6.97
C PRO A 35 -7.97 -9.11 6.77
N ASP A 36 -8.04 -9.62 5.55
CA ASP A 36 -7.55 -10.96 5.19
C ASP A 36 -7.07 -11.00 3.73
N LYS A 37 -6.56 -12.16 3.30
CA LYS A 37 -6.03 -12.35 1.95
C LYS A 37 -7.09 -12.20 0.86
N THR A 38 -8.28 -12.74 1.06
CA THR A 38 -9.38 -12.67 0.09
C THR A 38 -9.81 -11.22 -0.11
N ALA A 39 -10.00 -10.48 0.98
CA ALA A 39 -10.30 -9.06 0.94
C ALA A 39 -9.17 -8.24 0.29
N ALA A 40 -7.90 -8.66 0.44
CA ALA A 40 -6.78 -8.02 -0.25
C ALA A 40 -6.83 -8.23 -1.76
N GLU A 41 -7.08 -9.45 -2.22
CA GLU A 41 -7.22 -9.78 -3.64
C GLU A 41 -8.39 -9.02 -4.28
N ASP A 42 -9.53 -8.99 -3.59
CA ASP A 42 -10.70 -8.19 -4.00
C ASP A 42 -10.37 -6.68 -4.06
N ALA A 43 -9.63 -6.18 -3.07
CA ALA A 43 -9.20 -4.77 -3.03
C ALA A 43 -8.29 -4.41 -4.21
N VAL A 44 -7.41 -5.31 -4.63
CA VAL A 44 -6.57 -5.10 -5.82
C VAL A 44 -7.43 -5.00 -7.08
N GLN A 45 -8.32 -5.96 -7.30
CA GLN A 45 -9.20 -5.98 -8.46
C GLN A 45 -10.08 -4.71 -8.51
N GLU A 46 -10.73 -4.38 -7.40
CA GLU A 46 -11.58 -3.20 -7.30
C GLU A 46 -10.77 -1.89 -7.48
N THR A 47 -9.52 -1.86 -7.01
CA THR A 47 -8.62 -0.72 -7.22
C THR A 47 -8.39 -0.48 -8.71
N PHE A 48 -8.02 -1.51 -9.46
CA PHE A 48 -7.80 -1.35 -10.91
C PHE A 48 -9.08 -1.06 -11.66
N LEU A 49 -10.22 -1.66 -11.29
CA LEU A 49 -11.52 -1.34 -11.87
C LEU A 49 -11.89 0.14 -11.66
N LYS A 50 -11.68 0.67 -10.45
CA LYS A 50 -11.89 2.10 -10.15
C LYS A 50 -10.98 3.00 -10.98
N VAL A 51 -9.70 2.61 -11.12
CA VAL A 51 -8.73 3.34 -11.95
C VAL A 51 -9.16 3.34 -13.42
N ILE A 52 -9.56 2.20 -13.97
CA ILE A 52 -10.06 2.08 -15.35
C ILE A 52 -11.26 3.02 -15.58
N ARG A 53 -12.25 2.96 -14.70
CA ARG A 53 -13.45 3.81 -14.78
C ARG A 53 -13.14 5.32 -14.67
N TYR A 54 -12.13 5.69 -13.89
CA TYR A 54 -11.76 7.08 -13.68
C TYR A 54 -10.81 7.62 -14.75
N MET A 55 -10.12 6.76 -15.50
CA MET A 55 -9.07 7.16 -16.45
C MET A 55 -9.52 8.20 -17.49
N PRO A 56 -10.74 8.18 -18.05
CA PRO A 56 -11.19 9.22 -18.99
C PRO A 56 -11.15 10.64 -18.39
N ASN A 57 -11.30 10.75 -17.07
CA ASN A 57 -11.26 12.02 -16.33
C ASN A 57 -9.89 12.31 -15.70
N TYR A 58 -8.94 11.37 -15.81
CA TYR A 58 -7.63 11.50 -15.22
C TYR A 58 -6.76 12.49 -15.99
N ARG A 59 -6.36 13.57 -15.33
CA ARG A 59 -5.38 14.52 -15.88
C ARG A 59 -3.99 14.15 -15.39
N HIS A 60 -3.18 13.61 -16.30
CA HIS A 60 -1.82 13.22 -15.96
C HIS A 60 -0.95 14.43 -15.60
N ARG A 61 -0.50 14.48 -14.33
CA ARG A 61 0.40 15.50 -13.78
C ARG A 61 1.68 14.90 -13.20
N GLY A 62 2.15 13.76 -13.74
CA GLY A 62 3.31 13.03 -13.22
C GLY A 62 3.09 12.30 -11.89
N LYS A 63 1.84 12.20 -11.40
CA LYS A 63 1.51 11.68 -10.07
C LYS A 63 0.63 10.43 -10.11
N PHE A 64 0.73 9.62 -11.17
CA PHE A 64 -0.13 8.45 -11.33
C PHE A 64 0.04 7.45 -10.17
N ARG A 65 1.28 7.20 -9.73
CA ARG A 65 1.56 6.30 -8.61
C ARG A 65 0.84 6.76 -7.33
N ALA A 66 0.93 8.05 -6.99
CA ALA A 66 0.22 8.58 -5.82
C ALA A 66 -1.31 8.46 -5.96
N PHE A 67 -1.86 8.70 -7.15
CA PHE A 67 -3.27 8.50 -7.44
C PHE A 67 -3.68 7.03 -7.25
N LEU A 68 -2.91 6.09 -7.79
CA LEU A 68 -3.16 4.65 -7.68
C LEU A 68 -3.16 4.20 -6.22
N TYR A 69 -2.15 4.59 -5.43
CA TYR A 69 -2.10 4.28 -3.98
C TYR A 69 -3.24 4.92 -3.19
N LYS A 70 -3.70 6.11 -3.57
CA LYS A 70 -4.86 6.73 -2.95
C LYS A 70 -6.15 5.93 -3.21
N VAL A 71 -6.33 5.43 -4.43
CA VAL A 71 -7.46 4.55 -4.77
C VAL A 71 -7.37 3.26 -3.97
N ALA A 72 -6.21 2.60 -3.91
CA ALA A 72 -5.98 1.38 -3.13
C ALA A 72 -6.26 1.59 -1.64
N ALA A 73 -5.74 2.66 -1.03
CA ALA A 73 -5.98 2.99 0.37
C ALA A 73 -7.47 3.16 0.70
N ASN A 74 -8.20 3.84 -0.17
CA ASN A 74 -9.64 4.01 0.00
C ASN A 74 -10.37 2.68 -0.16
N THR A 75 -9.98 1.86 -1.14
CA THR A 75 -10.59 0.54 -1.36
C THR A 75 -10.38 -0.39 -0.16
N CYS A 76 -9.17 -0.44 0.41
CA CYS A 76 -8.92 -1.21 1.63
C CYS A 76 -9.77 -0.71 2.83
N LYS A 77 -9.93 0.61 2.99
CA LYS A 77 -10.81 1.16 4.03
C LYS A 77 -12.28 0.76 3.82
N ASP A 78 -12.73 0.70 2.58
CA ASP A 78 -14.09 0.28 2.25
C ASP A 78 -14.29 -1.22 2.54
N GLN A 79 -13.28 -2.08 2.28
CA GLN A 79 -13.30 -3.49 2.65
C GLN A 79 -13.42 -3.67 4.18
N TRP A 80 -12.61 -2.96 4.97
CA TRP A 80 -12.74 -2.98 6.43
C TRP A 80 -14.13 -2.62 6.91
N ARG A 81 -14.74 -1.58 6.32
CA ARG A 81 -16.11 -1.17 6.68
C ARG A 81 -17.16 -2.21 6.28
N LYS A 82 -16.90 -2.96 5.22
CA LYS A 82 -17.76 -4.05 4.77
C LYS A 82 -17.67 -5.23 5.74
N CYS A 83 -16.48 -5.71 6.04
CA CYS A 83 -16.24 -6.79 7.00
C CYS A 83 -16.82 -6.45 8.39
N ALA A 84 -16.54 -5.26 8.93
CA ALA A 84 -17.09 -4.84 10.23
C ALA A 84 -18.63 -4.78 10.27
N ARG A 85 -19.30 -4.59 9.14
CA ARG A 85 -20.77 -4.68 9.06
C ARG A 85 -21.26 -6.11 9.02
N GLU A 86 -20.54 -6.99 8.32
CA GLU A 86 -20.86 -8.41 8.22
C GLU A 86 -20.68 -9.12 9.57
N GLU A 87 -19.59 -8.84 10.30
CA GLU A 87 -19.33 -9.33 11.65
C GLU A 87 -20.41 -8.90 12.67
N TRP A 88 -21.02 -7.73 12.49
CA TRP A 88 -22.10 -7.29 13.39
C TRP A 88 -23.40 -8.08 13.20
N PHE A 89 -23.58 -8.76 12.08
CA PHE A 89 -24.71 -9.63 11.83
C PHE A 89 -24.46 -11.09 12.23
N ASP A 90 -23.18 -11.51 12.36
CA ASP A 90 -22.77 -12.84 12.83
C ASP A 90 -22.23 -12.74 14.26
N THR A 91 -23.13 -12.93 15.26
CA THR A 91 -22.88 -12.67 16.68
C THR A 91 -22.02 -13.73 17.39
N ASP A 92 -21.32 -14.63 16.72
CA ASP A 92 -20.61 -15.76 17.34
C ASP A 92 -19.19 -16.05 16.79
N SER A 93 -18.35 -15.08 16.54
CA SER A 93 -16.96 -15.36 16.20
C SER A 93 -15.96 -14.60 17.08
N GLU A 94 -15.16 -15.36 17.83
CA GLU A 94 -14.08 -14.89 18.69
C GLU A 94 -13.03 -14.11 17.91
N ALA A 95 -12.99 -12.80 18.10
CA ALA A 95 -12.08 -11.86 17.48
C ALA A 95 -10.71 -11.87 18.20
N SER A 96 -9.81 -12.82 17.91
CA SER A 96 -8.45 -12.72 18.45
C SER A 96 -7.31 -13.35 17.64
N ASP A 97 -7.57 -14.10 16.56
CA ASP A 97 -6.51 -14.81 15.82
C ASP A 97 -6.14 -14.20 14.46
N GLY A 98 -6.89 -13.22 13.98
CA GLY A 98 -6.69 -12.61 12.66
C GLY A 98 -5.40 -11.82 12.51
N GLU A 99 -4.99 -11.03 13.51
CA GLU A 99 -3.79 -10.19 13.42
C GLU A 99 -2.48 -11.01 13.38
N LYS A 100 -2.44 -12.13 14.09
CA LYS A 100 -1.24 -12.99 14.16
C LYS A 100 -1.06 -13.82 12.90
N LYS A 101 -2.15 -14.35 12.36
CA LYS A 101 -2.17 -15.12 11.12
C LYS A 101 -1.84 -14.27 9.90
N LEU A 102 -2.37 -13.05 9.85
CA LEU A 102 -2.07 -12.06 8.81
C LEU A 102 -0.59 -11.67 8.80
N SER A 103 0.08 -11.59 9.97
CA SER A 103 1.50 -11.24 10.05
C SER A 103 2.42 -12.34 9.48
N GLU A 104 2.06 -13.61 9.60
CA GLU A 104 2.83 -14.75 9.07
C GLU A 104 2.62 -14.95 7.57
N GLU A 105 1.37 -14.83 7.08
CA GLU A 105 1.07 -14.84 5.64
C GLU A 105 1.67 -13.64 4.90
N MET A 106 1.69 -12.46 5.53
CA MET A 106 2.39 -11.28 4.99
C MET A 106 3.89 -11.53 4.80
N ILE A 107 4.54 -12.21 5.76
CA ILE A 107 5.96 -12.55 5.65
C ILE A 107 6.23 -13.46 4.46
N TYR A 108 5.39 -14.46 4.26
CA TYR A 108 5.51 -15.41 3.15
C TYR A 108 5.30 -14.72 1.80
N LEU A 109 4.31 -13.84 1.69
CA LEU A 109 4.03 -13.09 0.48
C LEU A 109 5.07 -11.99 0.22
N GLU A 110 5.54 -11.30 1.26
CA GLU A 110 6.62 -10.32 1.16
C GLU A 110 7.93 -10.96 0.66
N THR A 111 8.26 -12.17 1.11
CA THR A 111 9.47 -12.90 0.66
C THR A 111 9.29 -13.55 -0.70
N GLY A 112 8.10 -14.03 -1.04
CA GLY A 112 7.80 -14.66 -2.33
C GLY A 112 7.74 -13.69 -3.52
N TYR A 113 7.36 -12.43 -3.27
CA TYR A 113 7.27 -11.38 -4.31
C TYR A 113 8.46 -10.40 -4.32
N ALA A 114 9.42 -10.54 -3.42
CA ALA A 114 10.62 -9.70 -3.43
C ALA A 114 11.58 -10.15 -4.53
N LYS A 115 11.57 -9.44 -5.66
CA LYS A 115 12.39 -9.76 -6.84
C LYS A 115 13.89 -9.58 -6.64
N THR A 116 14.34 -8.95 -5.55
CA THR A 116 15.76 -8.68 -5.26
C THR A 116 16.06 -8.82 -3.77
N GLU A 117 17.30 -9.24 -3.44
CA GLU A 117 17.78 -9.30 -2.05
C GLU A 117 17.65 -7.96 -1.31
N GLY A 118 17.77 -6.84 -2.00
CA GLY A 118 17.61 -5.50 -1.45
C GLY A 118 16.18 -5.25 -0.94
N ASN A 119 15.17 -5.72 -1.64
CA ASN A 119 13.77 -5.60 -1.20
C ASN A 119 13.48 -6.46 0.04
N ILE A 120 14.04 -7.67 0.10
CA ILE A 120 13.90 -8.56 1.27
C ILE A 120 14.54 -7.91 2.50
N ASN A 121 15.74 -7.37 2.36
CA ASN A 121 16.45 -6.72 3.45
C ASN A 121 15.73 -5.45 3.92
N PHE A 122 15.19 -4.66 3.02
CA PHE A 122 14.39 -3.48 3.35
C PHE A 122 13.12 -3.86 4.14
N LEU A 123 12.37 -4.85 3.70
CA LEU A 123 11.16 -5.29 4.37
C LEU A 123 11.45 -5.87 5.76
N ARG A 124 12.53 -6.65 5.91
CA ARG A 124 13.00 -7.12 7.22
C ARG A 124 13.37 -5.98 8.15
N LEU A 125 14.06 -4.96 7.63
CA LEU A 125 14.49 -3.81 8.41
C LEU A 125 13.29 -3.03 8.98
N ILE A 126 12.26 -2.77 8.17
CA ILE A 126 11.11 -1.98 8.58
C ILE A 126 10.08 -2.76 9.43
N ARG A 127 10.21 -4.08 9.52
CA ARG A 127 9.25 -4.95 10.24
C ARG A 127 9.08 -4.61 11.71
N GLU A 128 10.12 -4.07 12.34
CA GLU A 128 10.10 -3.71 13.77
C GLU A 128 9.49 -2.34 14.05
N LEU A 129 9.15 -1.61 13.01
CA LEU A 129 8.43 -0.36 13.13
C LEU A 129 6.95 -0.64 13.43
N SER A 130 6.27 0.31 14.08
CA SER A 130 4.80 0.23 14.18
C SER A 130 4.16 0.25 12.79
N LYS A 131 2.91 -0.21 12.68
CA LYS A 131 2.16 -0.25 11.42
C LYS A 131 2.22 1.11 10.70
N GLU A 132 1.92 2.19 11.41
CA GLU A 132 1.90 3.55 10.84
C GLU A 132 3.30 4.06 10.46
N GLN A 133 4.32 3.66 11.19
CA GLN A 133 5.72 4.01 10.89
C GLN A 133 6.21 3.28 9.66
N ARG A 134 5.92 1.99 9.57
CA ARG A 134 6.28 1.12 8.46
C ARG A 134 5.64 1.60 7.15
N GLU A 135 4.36 1.94 7.19
CA GLU A 135 3.62 2.47 6.04
C GLU A 135 4.25 3.75 5.49
N VAL A 136 4.58 4.71 6.35
CA VAL A 136 5.24 5.95 5.92
C VAL A 136 6.61 5.68 5.31
N VAL A 137 7.41 4.79 5.91
CA VAL A 137 8.73 4.40 5.38
C VAL A 137 8.60 3.70 4.03
N TYR A 138 7.66 2.76 3.90
CA TYR A 138 7.39 2.05 2.66
C TYR A 138 6.97 3.01 1.53
N LEU A 139 5.97 3.86 1.77
CA LEU A 139 5.50 4.83 0.77
C LEU A 139 6.60 5.84 0.37
N LYS A 140 7.47 6.20 1.32
CA LYS A 140 8.55 7.16 1.07
C LYS A 140 9.70 6.56 0.29
N TYR A 141 10.19 5.38 0.66
CA TYR A 141 11.43 4.82 0.13
C TYR A 141 11.22 3.74 -0.93
N ALA A 142 10.21 2.90 -0.80
CA ALA A 142 9.92 1.89 -1.82
C ALA A 142 9.09 2.47 -2.98
N GLN A 143 8.23 3.46 -2.70
CA GLN A 143 7.37 4.07 -3.71
C GLN A 143 7.78 5.48 -4.11
N GLU A 144 8.83 6.03 -3.51
CA GLU A 144 9.43 7.35 -3.82
C GLU A 144 8.45 8.53 -3.76
N LEU A 145 7.37 8.40 -2.97
CA LEU A 145 6.35 9.42 -2.86
C LEU A 145 6.82 10.62 -2.04
N SER A 146 6.32 11.79 -2.39
CA SER A 146 6.53 13.02 -1.62
C SER A 146 5.72 13.02 -0.32
N PHE A 147 6.12 13.83 0.67
CA PHE A 147 5.37 13.95 1.93
C PHE A 147 3.92 14.41 1.74
N ARG A 148 3.66 15.23 0.73
CA ARG A 148 2.30 15.69 0.41
C ARG A 148 1.45 14.55 -0.14
N GLU A 149 1.99 13.76 -1.05
CA GLU A 149 1.31 12.60 -1.62
C GLU A 149 1.01 11.55 -0.55
N ILE A 150 1.98 11.24 0.32
CA ILE A 150 1.78 10.33 1.45
C ILE A 150 0.69 10.87 2.39
N ALA A 151 0.70 12.16 2.68
CA ALA A 151 -0.31 12.81 3.51
C ALA A 151 -1.72 12.67 2.91
N GLU A 152 -1.85 12.85 1.58
CA GLU A 152 -3.11 12.67 0.85
C GLU A 152 -3.60 11.22 0.83
N ILE A 153 -2.68 10.24 0.72
CA ILE A 153 -2.98 8.80 0.74
C ILE A 153 -3.48 8.39 2.12
N LEU A 154 -2.74 8.77 3.17
CA LEU A 154 -3.02 8.35 4.54
C LEU A 154 -4.14 9.16 5.20
N GLY A 155 -4.47 10.33 4.67
CA GLY A 155 -5.44 11.25 5.26
C GLY A 155 -4.92 11.91 6.55
N ILE A 156 -3.61 12.17 6.64
CA ILE A 156 -2.95 12.81 7.79
C ILE A 156 -2.15 14.03 7.36
N PRO A 157 -1.88 15.01 8.26
CA PRO A 157 -1.06 16.17 7.91
C PRO A 157 0.36 15.78 7.47
N ALA A 158 0.92 16.48 6.48
CA ALA A 158 2.28 16.25 5.99
C ALA A 158 3.34 16.35 7.11
N ARG A 159 3.11 17.22 8.11
CA ARG A 159 3.97 17.33 9.30
C ARG A 159 3.97 16.04 10.13
N THR A 160 2.84 15.35 10.22
CA THR A 160 2.73 14.05 10.89
C THR A 160 3.52 12.99 10.12
N VAL A 161 3.44 12.98 8.78
CA VAL A 161 4.23 12.08 7.92
C VAL A 161 5.73 12.28 8.19
N GLN A 162 6.21 13.54 8.18
CA GLN A 162 7.60 13.88 8.44
C GLN A 162 8.06 13.45 9.85
N SER A 163 7.22 13.68 10.87
CA SER A 163 7.51 13.28 12.24
C SER A 163 7.60 11.76 12.39
N ARG A 164 6.63 11.02 11.82
CA ARG A 164 6.66 9.55 11.80
C ARG A 164 7.90 9.02 11.12
N LEU A 165 8.28 9.57 9.97
CA LEU A 165 9.47 9.17 9.24
C LEU A 165 10.74 9.40 10.07
N ARG A 166 10.89 10.59 10.68
CA ARG A 166 12.04 10.93 11.52
C ARG A 166 12.20 9.96 12.68
N ILE A 167 11.10 9.65 13.39
CA ILE A 167 11.11 8.70 14.50
C ILE A 167 11.48 7.29 14.01
N SER A 168 10.94 6.86 12.87
CA SER A 168 11.24 5.57 12.24
C SER A 168 12.73 5.44 11.94
N LEU A 169 13.30 6.43 11.25
CA LEU A 169 14.71 6.43 10.89
C LEU A 169 15.63 6.43 12.13
N LYS A 170 15.25 7.17 13.18
CA LYS A 170 16.00 7.14 14.45
C LYS A 170 16.00 5.75 15.08
N LYS A 171 14.85 5.04 15.08
CA LYS A 171 14.75 3.66 15.59
C LYS A 171 15.64 2.71 14.80
N LEU A 172 15.61 2.80 13.44
CA LEU A 172 16.38 1.93 12.57
C LEU A 172 17.89 2.14 12.75
N ARG A 173 18.36 3.42 12.79
CA ARG A 173 19.78 3.76 13.01
C ARG A 173 20.31 3.25 14.33
N LYS A 174 19.54 3.40 15.41
CA LYS A 174 19.94 2.92 16.76
C LYS A 174 20.20 1.42 16.75
N LYS A 175 19.49 0.65 15.93
CA LYS A 175 19.65 -0.79 15.84
C LYS A 175 20.87 -1.21 15.00
N GLU A 176 21.19 -0.45 13.95
CA GLU A 176 22.40 -0.69 13.16
C GLU A 176 23.70 -0.29 13.86
N GLY A 177 23.63 0.18 15.13
CA GLY A 177 24.81 0.58 15.88
C GLY A 177 25.48 1.86 15.37
N LYS A 178 24.82 2.64 14.48
CA LYS A 178 25.33 3.92 14.01
C LYS A 178 24.90 5.04 14.95
N PRO A 179 25.85 5.86 15.51
CA PRO A 179 25.49 6.99 16.37
C PRO A 179 24.67 8.03 15.59
N ASP A 180 23.78 8.72 16.34
CA ASP A 180 23.02 9.86 15.83
C ASP A 180 23.99 10.95 15.31
N ALA A 181 23.97 11.25 14.02
CA ALA A 181 24.65 12.38 13.42
C ALA A 181 23.69 13.58 13.37
#